data_efabba0ce1918b7d5570b50c4619e6e8
#
_entry.id   efabba0ce1918b7d5570b50c4619e6e8
#
_cell.length_a   1.000
_cell.length_b   1.000
_cell.length_c   1.000
_cell.angle_alpha   90.00
_cell.angle_beta   90.00
_cell.angle_gamma   90.00
#
_symmetry.space_group_name_H-M   'P 1'
#
loop_
_entity.id
_entity.type
_entity.pdbx_description
1 polymer ?
#
loop_
_entity_poly.entity_id
_entity_poly.type
_entity_poly.pdbx_seq_one_letter_code
_entity_poly.pdbx_strand_id
1 'polypeptide(L)'
;MSEAKRRTVGRPASTAKASGGHSQSLVRGLTLLEYLAASPLGLALSDVAEMAELAPSTTHRLLQALQSQGFVTQENEQGLWRIDVKTFRIGNSFLEARDVVATSRPFLRRLTAETGETANLGIRDGETAVFLAQHESPQMMRMI
;
A
#
# COMPACT_ATOMS: atom_id res chain seq x y z
N MET A 1 -19.02 41.10 -57.17
CA MET A 1 -17.96 40.86 -56.22
C MET A 1 -18.64 40.64 -54.88
N SER A 2 -18.80 39.38 -54.42
CA SER A 2 -19.52 39.01 -53.18
C SER A 2 -18.55 38.33 -52.30
N GLU A 3 -18.28 38.96 -51.17
CA GLU A 3 -17.33 38.52 -50.17
C GLU A 3 -18.02 37.53 -49.18
N ALA A 4 -17.64 36.26 -49.22
CA ALA A 4 -18.18 35.21 -48.37
C ALA A 4 -17.57 35.31 -46.98
N LYS A 5 -18.36 35.72 -46.01
CA LYS A 5 -18.07 35.80 -44.57
C LYS A 5 -17.91 34.39 -43.96
N ARG A 6 -16.68 33.96 -43.70
CA ARG A 6 -16.37 32.71 -42.97
C ARG A 6 -16.89 32.83 -41.54
N ARG A 7 -17.87 31.98 -41.16
CA ARG A 7 -18.32 31.79 -39.79
C ARG A 7 -17.32 30.87 -39.10
N THR A 8 -16.55 31.41 -38.14
CA THR A 8 -15.77 30.63 -37.20
C THR A 8 -16.71 29.99 -36.19
N VAL A 9 -16.81 28.65 -36.22
CA VAL A 9 -17.51 27.86 -35.23
C VAL A 9 -16.66 27.83 -33.97
N GLY A 10 -17.04 28.62 -32.96
CA GLY A 10 -16.45 28.61 -31.65
C GLY A 10 -16.73 27.28 -30.97
N ARG A 11 -15.65 26.56 -30.59
CA ARG A 11 -15.69 25.39 -29.73
C ARG A 11 -16.27 25.82 -28.37
N PRO A 12 -17.30 25.17 -27.83
CA PRO A 12 -17.81 25.52 -26.51
C PRO A 12 -16.69 25.28 -25.48
N ALA A 13 -16.39 26.31 -24.70
CA ALA A 13 -15.51 26.17 -23.53
C ALA A 13 -16.18 25.21 -22.56
N SER A 14 -15.59 24.01 -22.41
CA SER A 14 -15.97 23.10 -21.33
C SER A 14 -15.54 23.75 -20.02
N THR A 15 -16.47 24.29 -19.28
CA THR A 15 -16.31 24.63 -17.89
C THR A 15 -16.14 23.31 -17.13
N ALA A 16 -14.96 22.70 -17.21
CA ALA A 16 -14.57 21.65 -16.32
C ALA A 16 -14.46 22.29 -14.93
N LYS A 17 -15.52 22.17 -14.12
CA LYS A 17 -15.40 22.29 -12.68
C LYS A 17 -14.24 21.38 -12.27
N ALA A 18 -13.16 21.98 -11.80
CA ALA A 18 -12.10 21.27 -11.10
C ALA A 18 -12.66 20.77 -9.76
N SER A 19 -13.48 19.72 -9.81
CA SER A 19 -13.67 18.84 -8.67
C SER A 19 -12.35 18.09 -8.56
N GLY A 20 -11.64 18.27 -7.45
CA GLY A 20 -10.45 17.48 -7.08
C GLY A 20 -10.81 16.01 -6.89
N GLY A 21 -11.26 15.36 -7.97
CA GLY A 21 -11.59 13.94 -7.99
C GLY A 21 -10.30 13.17 -8.04
N HIS A 22 -9.91 12.59 -6.89
CA HIS A 22 -8.92 11.52 -6.86
C HIS A 22 -9.30 10.50 -7.93
N SER A 23 -8.31 10.00 -8.69
CA SER A 23 -8.58 8.94 -9.65
C SER A 23 -9.17 7.72 -8.92
N GLN A 24 -10.46 7.48 -9.08
CA GLN A 24 -11.17 6.40 -8.40
C GLN A 24 -10.52 5.03 -8.63
N SER A 25 -9.97 4.83 -9.83
CA SER A 25 -9.23 3.59 -10.14
C SER A 25 -7.94 3.46 -9.34
N LEU A 26 -7.23 4.57 -9.10
CA LEU A 26 -6.03 4.58 -8.28
C LEU A 26 -6.38 4.28 -6.81
N VAL A 27 -7.36 4.97 -6.26
CA VAL A 27 -7.83 4.71 -4.88
C VAL A 27 -8.20 3.25 -4.70
N ARG A 28 -9.04 2.70 -5.59
CA ARG A 28 -9.42 1.29 -5.56
C ARG A 28 -8.22 0.36 -5.64
N GLY A 29 -7.27 0.63 -6.55
CA GLY A 29 -6.04 -0.18 -6.67
C GLY A 29 -5.22 -0.19 -5.39
N LEU A 30 -5.06 0.95 -4.71
CA LEU A 30 -4.37 1.05 -3.42
C LEU A 30 -5.11 0.28 -2.32
N THR A 31 -6.44 0.38 -2.25
CA THR A 31 -7.26 -0.40 -1.31
C THR A 31 -7.09 -1.92 -1.51
N LEU A 32 -6.99 -2.39 -2.77
CA LEU A 32 -6.70 -3.81 -3.03
C LEU A 32 -5.34 -4.24 -2.47
N LEU A 33 -4.31 -3.37 -2.54
CA LEU A 33 -3.01 -3.66 -1.93
C LEU A 33 -3.11 -3.80 -0.41
N GLU A 34 -3.92 -2.96 0.25
CA GLU A 34 -4.14 -3.03 1.71
C GLU A 34 -4.78 -4.36 2.11
N TYR A 35 -5.82 -4.82 1.39
CA TYR A 35 -6.45 -6.12 1.66
C TYR A 35 -5.49 -7.28 1.48
N LEU A 36 -4.69 -7.27 0.40
CA LEU A 36 -3.68 -8.30 0.17
C LEU A 36 -2.57 -8.28 1.23
N ALA A 37 -2.17 -7.09 1.69
CA ALA A 37 -1.17 -6.94 2.76
C ALA A 37 -1.66 -7.51 4.09
N ALA A 38 -2.97 -7.38 4.40
CA ALA A 38 -3.58 -7.96 5.58
C ALA A 38 -3.77 -9.50 5.51
N SER A 39 -3.52 -10.09 4.34
CA SER A 39 -3.74 -11.53 4.08
C SER A 39 -2.47 -12.21 3.56
N PRO A 40 -1.51 -12.57 4.44
CA PRO A 40 -0.20 -13.11 4.01
C PRO A 40 -0.27 -14.40 3.19
N LEU A 41 -1.32 -15.19 3.38
CA LEU A 41 -1.55 -16.42 2.63
C LEU A 41 -2.10 -16.18 1.21
N GLY A 42 -2.43 -14.92 0.88
CA GLY A 42 -3.06 -14.52 -0.36
C GLY A 42 -4.59 -14.65 -0.34
N LEU A 43 -5.24 -14.06 -1.34
CA LEU A 43 -6.70 -14.06 -1.49
C LEU A 43 -7.10 -14.50 -2.89
N ALA A 44 -8.20 -15.22 -2.99
CA ALA A 44 -8.85 -15.50 -4.28
C ALA A 44 -9.46 -14.20 -4.85
N LEU A 45 -9.63 -14.14 -6.17
CA LEU A 45 -10.26 -12.99 -6.83
C LEU A 45 -11.64 -12.65 -6.27
N SER A 46 -12.44 -13.68 -5.97
CA SER A 46 -13.78 -13.53 -5.38
C SER A 46 -13.74 -12.80 -4.05
N ASP A 47 -12.80 -13.18 -3.17
CA ASP A 47 -12.69 -12.65 -1.82
C ASP A 47 -12.24 -11.18 -1.86
N VAL A 48 -11.26 -10.88 -2.72
CA VAL A 48 -10.81 -9.49 -2.94
C VAL A 48 -11.95 -8.63 -3.50
N ALA A 49 -12.74 -9.17 -4.43
CA ALA A 49 -13.87 -8.46 -5.03
C ALA A 49 -14.96 -8.15 -4.00
N GLU A 50 -15.28 -9.13 -3.15
CA GLU A 50 -16.25 -8.99 -2.06
C GLU A 50 -15.79 -7.95 -1.03
N MET A 51 -14.55 -8.07 -0.52
CA MET A 51 -13.97 -7.11 0.44
C MET A 51 -13.94 -5.68 -0.10
N ALA A 52 -13.70 -5.51 -1.40
CA ALA A 52 -13.62 -4.21 -2.03
C ALA A 52 -14.98 -3.67 -2.51
N GLU A 53 -16.05 -4.45 -2.36
CA GLU A 53 -17.38 -4.14 -2.91
C GLU A 53 -17.35 -3.79 -4.41
N LEU A 54 -16.54 -4.54 -5.17
CA LEU A 54 -16.34 -4.33 -6.60
C LEU A 54 -16.81 -5.54 -7.42
N ALA A 55 -17.22 -5.28 -8.66
CA ALA A 55 -17.46 -6.38 -9.59
C ALA A 55 -16.15 -7.16 -9.84
N PRO A 56 -16.20 -8.53 -9.91
CA PRO A 56 -15.01 -9.35 -10.14
C PRO A 56 -14.19 -8.95 -11.37
N SER A 57 -14.85 -8.53 -12.45
CA SER A 57 -14.18 -8.05 -13.66
C SER A 57 -13.39 -6.76 -13.45
N THR A 58 -13.91 -5.85 -12.62
CA THR A 58 -13.21 -4.61 -12.26
C THR A 58 -12.02 -4.92 -11.37
N THR A 59 -12.20 -5.76 -10.35
CA THR A 59 -11.15 -6.21 -9.43
C THR A 59 -10.02 -6.89 -10.20
N HIS A 60 -10.35 -7.81 -11.10
CA HIS A 60 -9.37 -8.51 -11.93
C HIS A 60 -8.55 -7.53 -12.79
N ARG A 61 -9.18 -6.55 -13.43
CA ARG A 61 -8.45 -5.54 -14.22
C ARG A 61 -7.51 -4.70 -13.38
N LEU A 62 -7.91 -4.32 -12.16
CA LEU A 62 -7.06 -3.57 -11.24
C LEU A 62 -5.87 -4.42 -10.76
N LEU A 63 -6.12 -5.68 -10.39
CA LEU A 63 -5.07 -6.62 -9.99
C LEU A 63 -4.09 -6.89 -11.13
N GLN A 64 -4.55 -7.07 -12.36
CA GLN A 64 -3.68 -7.20 -13.54
C GLN A 64 -2.82 -5.95 -13.76
N ALA A 65 -3.39 -4.76 -13.58
CA ALA A 65 -2.63 -3.51 -13.68
C ALA A 65 -1.54 -3.43 -12.60
N LEU A 66 -1.86 -3.79 -11.35
CA LEU A 66 -0.89 -3.88 -10.26
C LEU A 66 0.19 -4.94 -10.52
N GLN A 67 -0.20 -6.10 -11.06
CA GLN A 67 0.71 -7.18 -11.44
C GLN A 67 1.67 -6.74 -12.56
N SER A 68 1.17 -6.07 -13.59
CA SER A 68 2.00 -5.56 -14.68
C SER A 68 3.07 -4.57 -14.19
N GLN A 69 2.80 -3.91 -13.08
CA GLN A 69 3.73 -3.02 -12.40
C GLN A 69 4.58 -3.72 -11.33
N GLY A 70 4.38 -5.00 -11.05
CA GLY A 70 5.13 -5.79 -10.08
C GLY A 70 4.76 -5.52 -8.60
N PHE A 71 3.59 -4.93 -8.33
CA PHE A 71 3.11 -4.70 -6.96
C PHE A 71 2.48 -5.94 -6.34
N VAL A 72 1.85 -6.76 -7.16
CA VAL A 72 1.21 -8.02 -6.77
C VAL A 72 1.60 -9.13 -7.71
N THR A 73 1.48 -10.36 -7.25
CA THR A 73 1.65 -11.57 -8.05
C THR A 73 0.46 -12.50 -7.87
N GLN A 74 0.22 -13.36 -8.86
CA GLN A 74 -0.76 -14.43 -8.74
C GLN A 74 -0.03 -15.76 -8.73
N GLU A 75 -0.29 -16.56 -7.72
CA GLU A 75 0.28 -17.91 -7.61
C GLU A 75 -0.43 -18.88 -8.57
N ASN A 76 0.35 -19.52 -9.46
CA ASN A 76 -0.17 -20.26 -10.59
C ASN A 76 -0.99 -21.52 -10.19
N GLU A 77 -0.67 -22.18 -9.08
CA GLU A 77 -1.32 -23.42 -8.68
C GLU A 77 -2.69 -23.21 -8.00
N GLN A 78 -2.85 -22.12 -7.27
CA GLN A 78 -4.06 -21.82 -6.49
C GLN A 78 -4.82 -20.59 -6.96
N GLY A 79 -4.24 -19.82 -7.88
CA GLY A 79 -4.84 -18.59 -8.39
C GLY A 79 -4.95 -17.46 -7.36
N LEU A 80 -4.23 -17.57 -6.21
CA LEU A 80 -4.27 -16.58 -5.13
C LEU A 80 -3.42 -15.37 -5.48
N TRP A 81 -3.94 -14.19 -5.19
CA TRP A 81 -3.25 -12.92 -5.32
C TRP A 81 -2.51 -12.58 -4.03
N ARG A 82 -1.26 -12.11 -4.16
CA ARG A 82 -0.38 -11.75 -3.04
C ARG A 82 0.39 -10.47 -3.36
N ILE A 83 0.88 -9.83 -2.30
CA ILE A 83 1.84 -8.72 -2.42
C ILE A 83 3.15 -9.26 -3.02
N ASP A 84 3.75 -8.49 -3.93
CA ASP A 84 5.04 -8.82 -4.55
C ASP A 84 6.16 -7.91 -4.01
N VAL A 85 7.40 -8.32 -4.26
CA VAL A 85 8.64 -7.72 -3.75
C VAL A 85 8.78 -6.22 -4.03
N LYS A 86 8.20 -5.72 -5.12
CA LYS A 86 8.25 -4.27 -5.41
C LYS A 86 7.55 -3.43 -4.36
N THR A 87 6.43 -3.92 -3.82
CA THR A 87 5.70 -3.26 -2.74
C THR A 87 6.57 -3.14 -1.49
N PHE A 88 7.28 -4.22 -1.12
CA PHE A 88 8.27 -4.20 -0.04
C PHE A 88 9.38 -3.17 -0.29
N ARG A 89 9.96 -3.14 -1.50
CA ARG A 89 11.03 -2.20 -1.84
C ARG A 89 10.58 -0.74 -1.69
N ILE A 90 9.35 -0.43 -2.11
CA ILE A 90 8.79 0.92 -1.96
C ILE A 90 8.58 1.25 -0.48
N GLY A 91 8.00 0.33 0.29
CA GLY A 91 7.83 0.52 1.73
C GLY A 91 9.17 0.66 2.46
N ASN A 92 10.18 -0.12 2.09
CA ASN A 92 11.50 -0.07 2.70
C ASN A 92 12.22 1.27 2.50
N SER A 93 11.97 1.97 1.39
CA SER A 93 12.54 3.31 1.16
C SER A 93 12.17 4.33 2.24
N PHE A 94 11.03 4.12 2.91
CA PHE A 94 10.64 4.93 4.07
C PHE A 94 11.60 4.76 5.26
N LEU A 95 12.08 3.53 5.48
CA LEU A 95 13.04 3.22 6.56
C LEU A 95 14.43 3.75 6.22
N GLU A 96 14.87 3.57 4.96
CA GLU A 96 16.18 4.02 4.47
C GLU A 96 16.32 5.55 4.55
N ALA A 97 15.26 6.29 4.18
CA ALA A 97 15.27 7.76 4.18
C ALA A 97 15.42 8.38 5.58
N ARG A 98 15.22 7.62 6.64
CA ARG A 98 15.16 8.17 8.03
C ARG A 98 16.24 7.67 8.96
N ASP A 99 16.96 6.62 8.62
CA ASP A 99 17.98 5.96 9.47
C ASP A 99 17.56 5.73 10.94
N VAL A 100 16.22 5.79 11.18
CA VAL A 100 15.64 5.74 12.53
C VAL A 100 15.88 4.37 13.15
N VAL A 101 15.79 3.30 12.36
CA VAL A 101 15.96 1.94 12.84
C VAL A 101 17.40 1.70 13.28
N ALA A 102 18.39 2.09 12.48
CA ALA A 102 19.81 1.92 12.81
C ALA A 102 20.18 2.76 14.05
N THR A 103 19.73 4.03 14.08
CA THR A 103 19.97 4.94 15.20
C THR A 103 19.31 4.44 16.51
N SER A 104 18.14 3.80 16.43
CA SER A 104 17.40 3.34 17.62
C SER A 104 17.99 2.08 18.27
N ARG A 105 18.68 1.22 17.51
CA ARG A 105 19.18 -0.08 18.00
C ARG A 105 19.99 -0.03 19.30
N PRO A 106 20.94 0.91 19.52
CA PRO A 106 21.66 0.99 20.77
C PRO A 106 20.76 1.39 21.95
N PHE A 107 19.77 2.22 21.70
CA PHE A 107 18.79 2.64 22.73
C PHE A 107 17.87 1.50 23.12
N LEU A 108 17.34 0.73 22.15
CA LEU A 108 16.52 -0.45 22.42
C LEU A 108 17.29 -1.49 23.25
N ARG A 109 18.54 -1.77 22.88
CA ARG A 109 19.42 -2.68 23.67
C ARG A 109 19.60 -2.22 25.09
N ARG A 110 19.87 -0.94 25.28
CA ARG A 110 20.06 -0.36 26.61
C ARG A 110 18.77 -0.46 27.44
N LEU A 111 17.62 -0.10 26.87
CA LEU A 111 16.32 -0.24 27.52
C LEU A 111 16.07 -1.68 27.98
N THR A 112 16.25 -2.65 27.09
CA THR A 112 16.09 -4.06 27.43
C THR A 112 17.07 -4.50 28.52
N ALA A 113 18.31 -4.03 28.49
CA ALA A 113 19.30 -4.36 29.52
C ALA A 113 18.96 -3.75 30.88
N GLU A 114 18.43 -2.53 30.93
CA GLU A 114 18.07 -1.82 32.16
C GLU A 114 16.74 -2.33 32.76
N THR A 115 15.77 -2.69 31.91
CA THR A 115 14.42 -3.08 32.38
C THR A 115 14.23 -4.60 32.47
N GLY A 116 14.99 -5.39 31.72
CA GLY A 116 14.76 -6.80 31.54
C GLY A 116 13.58 -7.12 30.59
N GLU A 117 12.93 -6.11 30.01
CA GLU A 117 11.75 -6.25 29.16
C GLU A 117 12.08 -6.05 27.68
N THR A 118 11.22 -6.57 26.80
CA THR A 118 11.33 -6.35 25.35
C THR A 118 11.08 -4.89 25.02
N ALA A 119 11.98 -4.26 24.27
CA ALA A 119 11.84 -2.88 23.82
C ALA A 119 11.46 -2.80 22.33
N ASN A 120 10.48 -1.98 22.00
CA ASN A 120 9.98 -1.80 20.65
C ASN A 120 10.14 -0.36 20.19
N LEU A 121 10.52 -0.16 18.93
CA LEU A 121 10.42 1.10 18.22
C LEU A 121 9.15 1.10 17.38
N GLY A 122 8.25 2.03 17.64
CA GLY A 122 7.06 2.23 16.83
C GLY A 122 6.94 3.66 16.32
N ILE A 123 6.25 3.82 15.21
CA ILE A 123 5.78 5.12 14.72
C ILE A 123 4.26 5.17 14.79
N ARG A 124 3.73 6.35 15.07
CA ARG A 124 2.28 6.55 15.06
C ARG A 124 1.79 6.67 13.62
N ASP A 125 0.73 5.92 13.31
CA ASP A 125 -0.03 6.03 12.06
C ASP A 125 -1.51 6.18 12.40
N GLY A 126 -2.01 7.42 12.35
CA GLY A 126 -3.35 7.75 12.81
C GLY A 126 -3.55 7.38 14.29
N GLU A 127 -4.45 6.42 14.57
CA GLU A 127 -4.75 5.89 15.91
C GLU A 127 -4.02 4.58 16.22
N THR A 128 -3.18 4.10 15.29
CA THR A 128 -2.42 2.86 15.44
C THR A 128 -0.92 3.13 15.60
N ALA A 129 -0.16 2.09 15.95
CA ALA A 129 1.29 2.11 15.97
C ALA A 129 1.84 1.03 15.03
N VAL A 130 2.79 1.43 14.18
CA VAL A 130 3.53 0.51 13.31
C VAL A 130 4.89 0.26 13.95
N PHE A 131 5.18 -0.99 14.31
CA PHE A 131 6.48 -1.37 14.87
C PHE A 131 7.53 -1.49 13.77
N LEU A 132 8.65 -0.79 13.93
CA LEU A 132 9.75 -0.76 12.96
C LEU A 132 10.94 -1.62 13.39
N ALA A 133 11.15 -1.78 14.68
CA ALA A 133 12.22 -2.59 15.25
C ALA A 133 11.86 -3.07 16.64
N GLN A 134 12.47 -4.19 17.04
CA GLN A 134 12.30 -4.81 18.35
C GLN A 134 13.65 -5.29 18.86
N HIS A 135 13.85 -5.22 20.17
CA HIS A 135 14.92 -5.90 20.88
C HIS A 135 14.30 -6.76 21.99
N GLU A 136 14.42 -8.07 21.83
CA GLU A 136 13.76 -9.04 22.71
C GLU A 136 14.47 -9.17 24.06
N SER A 137 13.66 -9.37 25.10
CA SER A 137 14.16 -9.72 26.43
C SER A 137 14.74 -11.13 26.44
N PRO A 138 15.96 -11.33 27.00
CA PRO A 138 16.52 -12.67 27.14
C PRO A 138 15.75 -13.55 28.14
N GLN A 139 14.84 -12.94 28.93
CA GLN A 139 14.05 -13.67 29.93
C GLN A 139 12.83 -14.38 29.32
N MET A 140 12.33 -13.96 28.16
CA MET A 140 11.20 -14.63 27.49
C MET A 140 11.51 -16.07 27.04
N MET A 141 12.77 -16.44 26.88
CA MET A 141 13.18 -17.81 26.55
C MET A 141 13.11 -18.81 27.70
N ARG A 142 12.73 -18.40 28.91
CA ARG A 142 12.69 -19.29 30.11
C ARG A 142 11.29 -19.75 30.51
N MET A 143 10.25 -19.41 29.75
CA MET A 143 8.87 -19.80 30.07
C MET A 143 8.29 -20.84 29.08
N ILE A 144 9.14 -21.73 28.57
CA ILE A 144 8.71 -22.94 27.85
C ILE A 144 9.10 -24.16 28.69
#